data_35ea5289a5becf8886cb8c06e8fb7062
#
_entry.id   35ea5289a5becf8886cb8c06e8fb7062
#
_cell.length_a   1.000
_cell.length_b   1.000
_cell.length_c   1.000
_cell.angle_alpha   90.00
_cell.angle_beta   90.00
_cell.angle_gamma   90.00
#
_symmetry.space_group_name_H-M   'P 1'
#
loop_
_entity.id
_entity.type
_entity.pdbx_description
1 polymer ?
#
loop_
_entity_poly.entity_id
_entity_poly.type
_entity_poly.pdbx_seq_one_letter_code
_entity_poly.pdbx_strand_id
1 'polypeptide(L)'
;MKVKACAIVIFISFFISQAYSQKIPSPKEMREVYRQYFLAACIYFAFGEEVVGSKDISLAVYYAVGDEFGSTNHAHKLDSLAKKMVNTITPTQVDDYEGRKPILMDCIEYYESKELKREIIKILKTPRKNELLRLGNK
;
A
#
# COMPACT_ATOMS: atom_id res chain seq x y z
N MET A 1 16.56 -44.99 -29.37
CA MET A 1 16.54 -43.53 -29.19
C MET A 1 15.19 -42.97 -28.73
N LYS A 2 14.22 -43.72 -28.20
CA LYS A 2 12.88 -43.22 -27.79
C LYS A 2 12.73 -42.93 -26.31
N VAL A 3 13.68 -43.30 -25.49
CA VAL A 3 13.56 -43.13 -23.99
C VAL A 3 14.01 -41.74 -23.51
N LYS A 4 14.84 -41.02 -24.25
CA LYS A 4 15.35 -39.69 -23.84
C LYS A 4 14.31 -38.56 -23.98
N ALA A 5 13.34 -38.69 -24.85
CA ALA A 5 12.31 -37.67 -25.08
C ALA A 5 11.25 -37.62 -23.95
N CYS A 6 10.90 -38.77 -23.35
CA CYS A 6 9.95 -38.84 -22.26
C CYS A 6 10.46 -38.19 -20.96
N ALA A 7 11.77 -38.33 -20.67
CA ALA A 7 12.35 -37.77 -19.45
C ALA A 7 12.36 -36.24 -19.46
N ILE A 8 12.52 -35.60 -20.60
CA ILE A 8 12.53 -34.13 -20.74
C ILE A 8 11.13 -33.55 -20.55
N VAL A 9 10.10 -34.21 -21.02
CA VAL A 9 8.71 -33.76 -20.88
C VAL A 9 8.26 -33.83 -19.42
N ILE A 10 8.68 -34.85 -18.68
CA ILE A 10 8.36 -34.98 -17.23
C ILE A 10 9.09 -33.91 -16.41
N PHE A 11 10.31 -33.54 -16.78
CA PHE A 11 11.06 -32.50 -16.10
C PHE A 11 10.46 -31.09 -16.33
N ILE A 12 9.96 -30.79 -17.52
CA ILE A 12 9.32 -29.52 -17.83
C ILE A 12 7.96 -29.38 -17.11
N SER A 13 7.19 -30.46 -16.97
CA SER A 13 5.92 -30.44 -16.25
C SER A 13 6.09 -30.23 -14.73
N PHE A 14 7.24 -30.60 -14.15
CA PHE A 14 7.52 -30.37 -12.72
C PHE A 14 7.88 -28.90 -12.42
N PHE A 15 8.42 -28.16 -13.41
CA PHE A 15 8.72 -26.73 -13.25
C PHE A 15 7.50 -25.80 -13.44
N ILE A 16 6.47 -26.26 -14.14
CA ILE A 16 5.25 -25.47 -14.39
C ILE A 16 4.29 -25.50 -13.17
N SER A 17 4.41 -26.47 -12.28
CA SER A 17 3.53 -26.61 -11.10
C SER A 17 3.97 -25.79 -9.87
N GLN A 18 5.05 -25.02 -9.95
CA GLN A 18 5.28 -23.90 -9.03
C GLN A 18 4.49 -22.67 -9.47
N ALA A 19 3.22 -22.88 -9.86
CA ALA A 19 2.27 -21.80 -9.99
C ALA A 19 2.22 -21.09 -8.64
N TYR A 20 2.65 -19.86 -8.63
CA TYR A 20 2.60 -18.92 -7.51
C TYR A 20 1.23 -19.01 -6.86
N SER A 21 1.12 -19.78 -5.81
CA SER A 21 0.01 -19.67 -4.89
C SER A 21 0.19 -18.34 -4.17
N GLN A 22 -0.33 -17.27 -4.79
CA GLN A 22 -0.37 -15.95 -4.16
C GLN A 22 -1.18 -16.10 -2.88
N LYS A 23 -0.46 -16.25 -1.77
CA LYS A 23 -1.06 -16.35 -0.46
C LYS A 23 -1.83 -15.07 -0.19
N ILE A 24 -3.15 -15.17 -0.11
CA ILE A 24 -3.98 -14.03 0.32
C ILE A 24 -3.49 -13.58 1.68
N PRO A 25 -3.07 -12.29 1.83
CA PRO A 25 -2.54 -11.81 3.10
C PRO A 25 -3.57 -11.95 4.22
N SER A 26 -3.10 -12.36 5.39
CA SER A 26 -3.93 -12.38 6.59
C SER A 26 -4.43 -10.97 6.94
N PRO A 27 -5.52 -10.83 7.72
CA PRO A 27 -5.98 -9.52 8.17
C PRO A 27 -4.93 -8.71 8.94
N LYS A 28 -3.97 -9.37 9.58
CA LYS A 28 -2.84 -8.72 10.26
C LYS A 28 -1.82 -8.18 9.25
N GLU A 29 -1.44 -9.00 8.28
CA GLU A 29 -0.51 -8.60 7.20
C GLU A 29 -1.13 -7.45 6.39
N MET A 30 -2.41 -7.52 6.05
CA MET A 30 -3.10 -6.45 5.33
C MET A 30 -3.11 -5.13 6.10
N ARG A 31 -3.32 -5.15 7.42
CA ARG A 31 -3.23 -3.93 8.24
C ARG A 31 -1.84 -3.31 8.19
N GLU A 32 -0.79 -4.14 8.19
CA GLU A 32 0.58 -3.65 8.10
C GLU A 32 0.88 -3.03 6.72
N VAL A 33 0.48 -3.70 5.65
CA VAL A 33 0.60 -3.14 4.27
C VAL A 33 -0.09 -1.78 4.17
N TYR A 34 -1.28 -1.63 4.76
CA TYR A 34 -2.00 -0.35 4.71
C TYR A 34 -1.33 0.75 5.55
N ARG A 35 -0.71 0.39 6.66
CA ARG A 35 0.10 1.34 7.45
C ARG A 35 1.31 1.83 6.66
N GLN A 36 2.02 0.90 6.02
CA GLN A 36 3.19 1.21 5.20
C GLN A 36 2.80 2.06 3.98
N TYR A 37 1.69 1.72 3.32
CA TYR A 37 1.13 2.54 2.25
C TYR A 37 0.85 3.97 2.74
N PHE A 38 0.19 4.13 3.88
CA PHE A 38 -0.09 5.45 4.44
C PHE A 38 1.19 6.27 4.65
N LEU A 39 2.24 5.66 5.20
CA LEU A 39 3.52 6.36 5.43
C LEU A 39 4.14 6.81 4.09
N ALA A 40 4.18 5.94 3.09
CA ALA A 40 4.67 6.27 1.75
C ALA A 40 3.85 7.41 1.11
N ALA A 41 2.52 7.36 1.23
CA ALA A 41 1.63 8.39 0.74
C ALA A 41 1.81 9.72 1.49
N CYS A 42 1.99 9.70 2.81
CA CYS A 42 2.24 10.89 3.62
C CYS A 42 3.51 11.61 3.14
N ILE A 43 4.60 10.88 2.94
CA ILE A 43 5.87 11.43 2.45
C ILE A 43 5.71 11.95 1.02
N TYR A 44 5.04 11.20 0.15
CA TYR A 44 4.78 11.61 -1.24
C TYR A 44 4.01 12.93 -1.31
N PHE A 45 2.89 13.06 -0.58
CA PHE A 45 2.10 14.28 -0.61
C PHE A 45 2.77 15.48 0.07
N ALA A 46 3.75 15.24 0.93
CA ALA A 46 4.51 16.28 1.59
C ALA A 46 5.65 16.83 0.74
N PHE A 47 6.36 15.96 0.05
CA PHE A 47 7.59 16.32 -0.69
C PHE A 47 7.41 16.36 -2.21
N GLY A 48 6.31 15.80 -2.72
CA GLY A 48 5.98 15.80 -4.14
C GLY A 48 6.72 14.74 -4.95
N GLU A 49 6.31 14.63 -6.21
CA GLU A 49 6.78 13.60 -7.15
C GLU A 49 8.27 13.76 -7.50
N GLU A 50 8.78 14.99 -7.54
CA GLU A 50 10.17 15.25 -7.86
C GLU A 50 11.16 14.62 -6.86
N VAL A 51 10.75 14.53 -5.58
CA VAL A 51 11.61 13.99 -4.51
C VAL A 51 11.37 12.49 -4.34
N VAL A 52 10.11 12.07 -4.28
CA VAL A 52 9.73 10.68 -3.95
C VAL A 52 9.44 9.88 -5.20
N GLY A 53 8.70 10.43 -6.17
CA GLY A 53 8.30 9.69 -7.37
C GLY A 53 9.43 9.33 -8.32
N SER A 54 10.49 10.14 -8.39
CA SER A 54 11.61 9.90 -9.31
C SER A 54 12.69 8.98 -8.77
N LYS A 55 12.84 8.89 -7.45
CA LYS A 55 13.93 8.15 -6.78
C LYS A 55 13.44 7.03 -5.87
N ASP A 56 12.19 7.08 -5.47
CA ASP A 56 11.56 6.08 -4.60
C ASP A 56 10.23 5.63 -5.19
N ILE A 57 10.08 4.34 -5.39
CA ILE A 57 8.89 3.70 -5.97
C ILE A 57 7.98 3.06 -4.93
N SER A 58 8.21 3.30 -3.63
CA SER A 58 7.47 2.65 -2.55
C SER A 58 5.97 2.80 -2.70
N LEU A 59 5.49 4.00 -3.05
CA LEU A 59 4.06 4.23 -3.25
C LEU A 59 3.52 3.42 -4.44
N ALA A 60 4.26 3.33 -5.55
CA ALA A 60 3.85 2.54 -6.71
C ALA A 60 3.76 1.05 -6.40
N VAL A 61 4.68 0.51 -5.58
CA VAL A 61 4.63 -0.88 -5.11
C VAL A 61 3.35 -1.13 -4.31
N TYR A 62 2.98 -0.22 -3.42
CA TYR A 62 1.76 -0.36 -2.63
C TYR A 62 0.47 -0.19 -3.44
N TYR A 63 0.49 0.63 -4.50
CA TYR A 63 -0.62 0.71 -5.45
C TYR A 63 -0.81 -0.63 -6.18
N ALA A 64 0.26 -1.24 -6.66
CA ALA A 64 0.21 -2.55 -7.33
C ALA A 64 -0.38 -3.63 -6.40
N VAL A 65 0.02 -3.67 -5.13
CA VAL A 65 -0.57 -4.58 -4.13
C VAL A 65 -2.06 -4.26 -3.92
N GLY A 66 -2.44 -2.99 -3.88
CA GLY A 66 -3.83 -2.57 -3.75
C GLY A 66 -4.70 -3.02 -4.92
N ASP A 67 -4.20 -2.91 -6.13
CA ASP A 67 -4.89 -3.33 -7.36
C ASP A 67 -5.06 -4.84 -7.43
N GLU A 68 -4.03 -5.61 -7.09
CA GLU A 68 -4.05 -7.07 -7.06
C GLU A 68 -5.15 -7.61 -6.14
N PHE A 69 -5.36 -6.98 -4.99
CA PHE A 69 -6.42 -7.36 -4.06
C PHE A 69 -7.77 -6.66 -4.33
N GLY A 70 -7.90 -5.93 -5.45
CA GLY A 70 -9.15 -5.26 -5.84
C GLY A 70 -9.58 -4.16 -4.86
N SER A 71 -8.63 -3.51 -4.22
CA SER A 71 -8.88 -2.54 -3.15
C SER A 71 -8.50 -1.09 -3.50
N THR A 72 -8.57 -0.72 -4.80
CA THR A 72 -8.26 0.65 -5.26
C THR A 72 -9.04 1.73 -4.51
N ASN A 73 -10.31 1.49 -4.15
CA ASN A 73 -11.07 2.41 -3.31
C ASN A 73 -10.49 2.56 -1.89
N HIS A 74 -9.79 1.55 -1.38
CA HIS A 74 -9.08 1.65 -0.11
C HIS A 74 -7.81 2.49 -0.24
N ALA A 75 -7.06 2.35 -1.34
CA ALA A 75 -5.91 3.20 -1.64
C ALA A 75 -6.31 4.68 -1.66
N HIS A 76 -7.38 5.05 -2.39
CA HIS A 76 -7.87 6.44 -2.40
C HIS A 76 -8.28 6.98 -1.02
N LYS A 77 -8.78 6.12 -0.13
CA LYS A 77 -9.09 6.53 1.26
C LYS A 77 -7.83 6.78 2.07
N LEU A 78 -6.80 5.95 1.88
CA LEU A 78 -5.49 6.12 2.51
C LEU A 78 -4.80 7.38 1.99
N ASP A 79 -4.87 7.67 0.68
CA ASP A 79 -4.37 8.90 0.08
C ASP A 79 -5.05 10.13 0.70
N SER A 80 -6.38 10.08 0.81
CA SER A 80 -7.15 11.17 1.40
C SER A 80 -6.77 11.41 2.85
N LEU A 81 -6.52 10.33 3.60
CA LEU A 81 -6.07 10.40 4.99
C LEU A 81 -4.66 10.99 5.09
N ALA A 82 -3.73 10.57 4.23
CA ALA A 82 -2.37 11.09 4.18
C ALA A 82 -2.35 12.58 3.80
N LYS A 83 -3.09 12.98 2.79
CA LYS A 83 -3.25 14.41 2.41
C LYS A 83 -3.78 15.24 3.56
N LYS A 84 -4.82 14.75 4.25
CA LYS A 84 -5.37 15.44 5.42
C LYS A 84 -4.33 15.62 6.49
N MET A 85 -3.56 14.55 6.80
CA MET A 85 -2.50 14.59 7.81
C MET A 85 -1.44 15.65 7.44
N VAL A 86 -0.90 15.61 6.23
CA VAL A 86 0.11 16.58 5.75
C VAL A 86 -0.38 18.02 5.87
N ASN A 87 -1.66 18.26 5.55
CA ASN A 87 -2.26 19.60 5.62
C ASN A 87 -2.45 20.11 7.06
N THR A 88 -2.51 19.22 8.04
CA THR A 88 -2.65 19.60 9.45
C THR A 88 -1.32 19.86 10.15
N ILE A 89 -0.19 19.50 9.53
CA ILE A 89 1.14 19.75 10.09
C ILE A 89 1.41 21.24 10.15
N THR A 90 1.63 21.74 11.36
CA THR A 90 1.92 23.16 11.59
C THR A 90 3.42 23.44 11.44
N PRO A 91 3.80 24.61 10.92
CA PRO A 91 5.19 25.03 10.91
C PRO A 91 5.77 25.14 12.32
N THR A 92 7.05 24.85 12.46
CA THR A 92 7.77 25.06 13.72
C THR A 92 7.91 26.54 14.03
N GLN A 93 7.96 26.85 15.32
CA GLN A 93 8.25 28.20 15.84
C GLN A 93 9.70 28.33 16.33
N VAL A 94 10.56 27.35 16.05
CA VAL A 94 12.00 27.42 16.39
C VAL A 94 12.67 28.42 15.45
N ASP A 95 13.33 29.42 16.01
CA ASP A 95 13.88 30.58 15.27
C ASP A 95 14.73 30.20 14.05
N ASP A 96 15.62 29.20 14.16
CA ASP A 96 16.47 28.74 13.07
C ASP A 96 15.71 28.01 11.95
N TYR A 97 14.46 27.58 12.20
CA TYR A 97 13.65 26.75 11.30
C TYR A 97 12.25 27.32 11.07
N GLU A 98 12.06 28.59 11.35
CA GLU A 98 10.76 29.26 11.22
C GLU A 98 10.12 28.99 9.85
N GLY A 99 8.83 28.64 9.86
CA GLY A 99 8.06 28.32 8.66
C GLY A 99 8.29 26.91 8.10
N ARG A 100 9.29 26.16 8.55
CA ARG A 100 9.49 24.75 8.15
C ARG A 100 8.59 23.82 8.95
N LYS A 101 8.16 22.74 8.32
CA LYS A 101 7.28 21.76 8.92
C LYS A 101 8.05 20.48 9.29
N PRO A 102 7.84 19.88 10.48
CA PRO A 102 8.47 18.62 10.88
C PRO A 102 7.78 17.39 10.23
N ILE A 103 7.65 17.40 8.91
CA ILE A 103 6.79 16.49 8.15
C ILE A 103 7.10 15.02 8.43
N LEU A 104 8.38 14.64 8.35
CA LEU A 104 8.78 13.24 8.52
C LEU A 104 8.47 12.74 9.94
N MET A 105 8.74 13.58 10.94
CA MET A 105 8.47 13.25 12.34
C MET A 105 6.98 13.03 12.58
N ASP A 106 6.14 13.96 12.11
CA ASP A 106 4.69 13.88 12.29
C ASP A 106 4.07 12.71 11.52
N CYS A 107 4.57 12.41 10.30
CA CYS A 107 4.14 11.23 9.54
C CYS A 107 4.49 9.92 10.26
N ILE A 108 5.67 9.82 10.87
CA ILE A 108 6.10 8.64 11.64
C ILE A 108 5.26 8.52 12.93
N GLU A 109 5.06 9.62 13.65
CA GLU A 109 4.24 9.62 14.86
C GLU A 109 2.81 9.15 14.56
N TYR A 110 2.20 9.68 13.49
CA TYR A 110 0.87 9.24 13.08
C TYR A 110 0.85 7.78 12.62
N TYR A 111 1.90 7.32 11.90
CA TYR A 111 2.07 5.91 11.50
C TYR A 111 2.03 4.96 12.70
N GLU A 112 2.63 5.33 13.82
CA GLU A 112 2.66 4.53 15.05
C GLU A 112 1.37 4.66 15.89
N SER A 113 0.55 5.67 15.61
CA SER A 113 -0.60 6.03 16.42
C SER A 113 -1.69 4.94 16.49
N LYS A 114 -2.47 4.97 17.56
CA LYS A 114 -3.69 4.17 17.67
C LYS A 114 -4.79 4.69 16.73
N GLU A 115 -4.72 5.96 16.35
CA GLU A 115 -5.66 6.59 15.44
C GLU A 115 -5.54 6.01 14.04
N LEU A 116 -4.35 5.96 13.45
CA LEU A 116 -4.14 5.34 12.15
C LEU A 116 -4.59 3.88 12.14
N LYS A 117 -4.27 3.12 13.21
CA LYS A 117 -4.73 1.73 13.34
C LYS A 117 -6.25 1.60 13.30
N ARG A 118 -6.97 2.52 13.94
CA ARG A 118 -8.45 2.56 13.92
C ARG A 118 -8.99 2.93 12.53
N GLU A 119 -8.40 3.94 11.87
CA GLU A 119 -8.82 4.35 10.54
C GLU A 119 -8.61 3.23 9.51
N ILE A 120 -7.48 2.54 9.55
CA ILE A 120 -7.22 1.38 8.70
C ILE A 120 -8.26 0.27 8.92
N ILE A 121 -8.64 -0.02 10.17
CA ILE A 121 -9.69 -1.01 10.46
C ILE A 121 -11.04 -0.57 9.87
N LYS A 122 -11.37 0.73 9.91
CA LYS A 122 -12.59 1.25 9.28
C LYS A 122 -12.53 1.09 7.76
N ILE A 123 -11.40 1.42 7.14
CA ILE A 123 -11.20 1.27 5.69
C ILE A 123 -11.35 -0.20 5.28
N LEU A 124 -10.72 -1.12 5.99
CA LEU A 124 -10.79 -2.56 5.71
C LEU A 124 -12.20 -3.16 5.86
N LYS A 125 -13.06 -2.54 6.67
CA LYS A 125 -14.47 -2.95 6.81
C LYS A 125 -15.36 -2.46 5.66
N THR A 126 -14.89 -1.52 4.85
CA THR A 126 -15.69 -1.06 3.71
C THR A 126 -15.57 -2.06 2.55
N PRO A 127 -16.67 -2.29 1.80
CA PRO A 127 -16.63 -3.21 0.67
C PRO A 127 -15.58 -2.78 -0.36
N ARG A 128 -14.88 -3.74 -0.94
CA ARG A 128 -13.96 -3.50 -2.04
C ARG A 128 -14.75 -3.19 -3.32
N LYS A 129 -14.15 -2.47 -4.24
CA LYS A 129 -14.77 -2.11 -5.52
C LYS A 129 -15.36 -3.34 -6.24
N ASN A 130 -14.64 -4.44 -6.26
CA ASN A 130 -15.07 -5.69 -6.91
C ASN A 130 -16.27 -6.34 -6.22
N GLU A 131 -16.42 -6.18 -4.92
CA GLU A 131 -17.57 -6.68 -4.14
C GLU A 131 -18.81 -5.84 -4.43
N LEU A 132 -18.66 -4.51 -4.56
CA LEU A 132 -19.76 -3.62 -4.93
C LEU A 132 -20.32 -3.93 -6.32
N LEU A 133 -19.45 -4.23 -7.31
CA LEU A 133 -19.87 -4.63 -8.65
C LEU A 133 -20.66 -5.95 -8.66
N ARG A 134 -20.32 -6.89 -7.78
CA ARG A 134 -21.06 -8.15 -7.65
C ARG A 134 -22.43 -7.99 -6.98
N LEU A 135 -22.56 -7.03 -6.07
CA LEU A 135 -23.81 -6.75 -5.37
C LEU A 135 -24.79 -5.95 -6.21
N GLY A 136 -24.28 -5.08 -7.11
CA GLY A 136 -25.10 -4.26 -8.02
C GLY A 136 -25.70 -5.03 -9.21
N ASN A 137 -25.25 -6.27 -9.47
CA ASN A 137 -25.73 -7.12 -10.56
C ASN A 137 -26.72 -8.23 -10.10
N LYS A 138 -27.28 -8.11 -8.91
CA LYS A 138 -28.38 -8.95 -8.40
C LYS A 138 -29.65 -8.14 -8.31
#